data_868fc80fb09ab14ceca2515160dd08e8
#
_entry.id   868fc80fb09ab14ceca2515160dd08e8
#
_cell.length_a   1.000
_cell.length_b   1.000
_cell.length_c   1.000
_cell.angle_alpha   90.00
_cell.angle_beta   90.00
_cell.angle_gamma   90.00
#
_symmetry.space_group_name_H-M   'P 1'
#
loop_
_entity.id
_entity.type
_entity.pdbx_description
1 polymer ?
#
loop_
_entity_poly.entity_id
_entity_poly.type
_entity_poly.pdbx_seq_one_letter_code
_entity_poly.pdbx_strand_id
1 'polypeptide(L)'
;SELKRENIANGIVVTTWKKSFQSLEFLSHDKGYTLAKGGLHSKDDPRVIWANPGEALADPDVASMYPSFIVNYGVSPHHLSSKVFLGIVEWLRTTRLDAKHNGRKLEADALKIVINRIYGALNDAMDYLYDPECTYTVTINLQLLLCNLIESFELNGFDVLSANTDGLLI
;
A
#
# COMPACT_ATOMS: atom_id res chain seq x y z
N SER A 1 3.83 3.73 23.11
CA SER A 1 3.44 3.49 21.73
C SER A 1 3.24 2.01 21.53
N GLU A 2 2.02 1.55 21.33
CA GLU A 2 1.74 0.12 21.28
C GLU A 2 0.86 -0.16 20.08
N LEU A 3 1.42 -0.86 19.10
CA LEU A 3 0.70 -1.67 18.13
C LEU A 3 0.15 -2.88 18.89
N LYS A 4 -1.17 -2.96 19.02
CA LYS A 4 -1.81 -4.14 19.58
C LYS A 4 -2.07 -5.11 18.43
N ARG A 5 -1.37 -6.23 18.41
CA ARG A 5 -1.70 -7.37 17.56
C ARG A 5 -2.92 -8.06 18.15
N GLU A 6 -4.03 -8.08 17.43
CA GLU A 6 -5.24 -8.74 17.89
C GLU A 6 -5.44 -10.11 17.25
N ASN A 7 -5.05 -10.30 15.97
CA ASN A 7 -5.15 -11.60 15.30
C ASN A 7 -4.18 -11.70 14.12
N ILE A 8 -3.72 -12.91 13.85
CA ILE A 8 -3.07 -13.29 12.59
C ILE A 8 -3.98 -14.31 11.94
N ALA A 9 -4.73 -13.89 10.95
CA ALA A 9 -5.55 -14.78 10.13
C ALA A 9 -5.00 -14.75 8.70
N ASN A 10 -4.79 -15.92 8.10
CA ASN A 10 -4.31 -16.05 6.72
C ASN A 10 -3.00 -15.29 6.41
N GLY A 11 -2.11 -15.15 7.38
CA GLY A 11 -0.87 -14.40 7.24
C GLY A 11 -1.01 -12.88 7.29
N ILE A 12 -2.21 -12.35 7.54
CA ILE A 12 -2.46 -10.92 7.69
C ILE A 12 -2.36 -10.53 9.16
N VAL A 13 -1.66 -9.45 9.44
CA VAL A 13 -1.62 -8.85 10.78
C VAL A 13 -2.78 -7.87 10.91
N VAL A 14 -3.76 -8.21 11.74
CA VAL A 14 -4.84 -7.28 12.13
C VAL A 14 -4.32 -6.44 13.29
N THR A 15 -4.31 -5.14 13.12
CA THR A 15 -3.81 -4.21 14.13
C THR A 15 -4.78 -3.05 14.32
N THR A 16 -4.87 -2.56 15.54
CA THR A 16 -5.56 -1.32 15.86
C THR A 16 -4.55 -0.26 16.27
N TRP A 17 -4.69 0.94 15.72
CA TRP A 17 -3.88 2.07 16.14
C TRP A 17 -4.49 2.72 17.37
N LYS A 18 -3.71 2.89 18.43
CA LYS A 18 -4.12 3.79 19.51
C LYS A 18 -4.20 5.23 18.98
N LYS A 19 -5.13 6.00 19.54
CA LYS A 19 -5.36 7.41 19.16
C LYS A 19 -4.09 8.28 19.23
N SER A 20 -3.11 7.87 20.05
CA SER A 20 -1.80 8.50 20.23
C SER A 20 -0.70 8.07 19.25
N PHE A 21 -0.93 7.02 18.46
CA PHE A 21 0.07 6.57 17.51
C PHE A 21 0.08 7.49 16.28
N GLN A 22 1.21 8.11 16.03
CA GLN A 22 1.41 8.99 14.87
C GLN A 22 2.28 8.32 13.80
N SER A 23 3.43 7.77 14.18
CA SER A 23 4.37 7.10 13.28
C SER A 23 5.34 6.21 14.06
N LEU A 24 5.94 5.24 13.36
CA LEU A 24 7.07 4.46 13.81
C LEU A 24 8.25 4.76 12.88
N GLU A 25 9.37 5.14 13.45
CA GLU A 25 10.62 5.36 12.71
C GLU A 25 11.60 4.23 12.96
N PHE A 26 12.30 3.80 11.92
CA PHE A 26 13.35 2.78 12.01
C PHE A 26 14.45 3.02 10.97
N LEU A 27 15.58 2.36 11.17
CA LEU A 27 16.71 2.37 10.23
C LEU A 27 16.84 0.98 9.60
N SER A 28 17.11 0.94 8.29
CA SER A 28 17.56 -0.23 7.57
C SER A 28 18.72 0.18 6.67
N HIS A 29 19.87 -0.52 6.79
CA HIS A 29 21.08 -0.22 6.01
C HIS A 29 21.43 1.28 5.98
N ASP A 30 21.47 1.91 7.15
CA ASP A 30 21.74 3.35 7.35
C ASP A 30 20.70 4.31 6.75
N LYS A 31 19.60 3.81 6.20
CA LYS A 31 18.50 4.61 5.69
C LYS A 31 17.34 4.68 6.69
N GLY A 32 16.84 5.88 6.92
CA GLY A 32 15.67 6.11 7.78
C GLY A 32 14.37 5.85 7.04
N TYR A 33 13.43 5.20 7.74
CA TYR A 33 12.07 4.96 7.25
C TYR A 33 11.05 5.39 8.29
N THR A 34 9.89 5.80 7.82
CA THR A 34 8.74 6.15 8.65
C THR A 34 7.53 5.33 8.22
N LEU A 35 6.98 4.54 9.14
CA LEU A 35 5.66 3.91 9.01
C LEU A 35 4.62 4.82 9.65
N ALA A 36 3.65 5.26 8.89
CA ALA A 36 2.58 6.14 9.37
C ALA A 36 1.20 5.67 8.87
N LYS A 37 0.14 6.35 9.27
CA LYS A 37 -1.22 6.03 8.80
C LYS A 37 -1.39 6.14 7.29
N GLY A 38 -0.59 6.97 6.64
CA GLY A 38 -0.64 7.21 5.19
C GLY A 38 0.18 6.23 4.35
N GLY A 39 1.13 5.51 4.95
CA GLY A 39 2.02 4.61 4.22
C GLY A 39 3.43 4.58 4.82
N LEU A 40 4.32 3.86 4.14
CA LEU A 40 5.75 3.86 4.42
C LEU A 40 6.43 4.92 3.55
N HIS A 41 7.36 5.66 4.14
CA HIS A 41 8.18 6.65 3.45
C HIS A 41 9.63 6.55 3.93
N SER A 42 10.58 6.59 2.99
CA SER A 42 11.99 6.80 3.34
C SER A 42 12.23 8.25 3.72
N LYS A 43 13.23 8.47 4.58
CA LYS A 43 13.73 9.80 4.93
C LYS A 43 14.90 10.13 4.00
N ASP A 44 14.60 10.80 2.91
CA ASP A 44 15.57 11.12 1.88
C ASP A 44 15.96 12.59 1.93
N ASP A 45 17.26 12.86 1.92
CA ASP A 45 17.76 14.21 1.69
C ASP A 45 17.59 14.57 0.20
N PRO A 46 17.22 15.82 -0.12
CA PRO A 46 17.13 16.28 -1.50
C PRO A 46 18.48 16.12 -2.21
N ARG A 47 18.51 15.27 -3.24
CA ARG A 47 19.70 14.99 -4.02
C ARG A 47 19.35 14.62 -5.46
N VAL A 48 20.33 14.78 -6.36
CA VAL A 48 20.26 14.27 -7.73
C VAL A 48 21.10 13.00 -7.80
N ILE A 49 20.52 11.94 -8.34
CA ILE A 49 21.18 10.63 -8.50
C ILE A 49 21.30 10.34 -9.97
N TRP A 50 22.48 9.89 -10.38
CA TRP A 50 22.79 9.47 -11.74
C TRP A 50 23.29 8.04 -11.70
N ALA A 51 22.81 7.20 -12.63
CA ALA A 51 23.38 5.88 -12.83
C ALA A 51 24.78 6.00 -13.44
N ASN A 52 25.75 5.26 -12.90
CA ASN A 52 27.07 5.16 -13.49
C ASN A 52 27.06 4.22 -14.73
N PRO A 53 28.13 4.20 -15.56
CA PRO A 53 28.23 3.23 -16.61
C PRO A 53 28.14 1.79 -16.11
N GLY A 54 27.12 1.05 -16.57
CA GLY A 54 26.84 -0.32 -16.14
C GLY A 54 25.79 -0.43 -15.04
N GLU A 55 25.30 0.68 -14.51
CA GLU A 55 24.16 0.75 -13.58
C GLU A 55 22.89 1.21 -14.30
N ALA A 56 21.74 0.96 -13.70
CA ALA A 56 20.45 1.46 -14.16
C ALA A 56 19.61 1.88 -12.96
N LEU A 57 18.84 2.96 -13.11
CA LEU A 57 17.82 3.34 -12.15
C LEU A 57 16.49 2.73 -12.57
N ALA A 58 15.78 2.15 -11.62
CA ALA A 58 14.44 1.62 -11.83
C ALA A 58 13.47 2.17 -10.76
N ASP A 59 12.23 2.39 -11.18
CA ASP A 59 11.12 2.88 -10.34
C ASP A 59 9.97 1.86 -10.37
N PRO A 60 10.15 0.69 -9.70
CA PRO A 60 9.09 -0.31 -9.59
C PRO A 60 7.95 0.19 -8.71
N ASP A 61 6.73 0.15 -9.25
CA ASP A 61 5.49 0.55 -8.59
C ASP A 61 4.50 -0.63 -8.54
N VAL A 62 3.84 -0.83 -7.40
CA VAL A 62 2.87 -1.91 -7.23
C VAL A 62 1.54 -1.56 -7.88
N ALA A 63 1.24 -2.23 -8.97
CA ALA A 63 0.01 -1.98 -9.73
C ALA A 63 -1.25 -2.18 -8.89
N SER A 64 -2.01 -1.08 -8.71
CA SER A 64 -3.26 -1.08 -7.95
C SER A 64 -3.12 -1.73 -6.56
N MET A 65 -2.10 -1.34 -5.80
CA MET A 65 -1.66 -1.98 -4.56
C MET A 65 -2.81 -2.22 -3.57
N TYR A 66 -3.57 -1.18 -3.20
CA TYR A 66 -4.67 -1.28 -2.23
C TYR A 66 -5.78 -2.24 -2.67
N PRO A 67 -6.38 -2.10 -3.87
CA PRO A 67 -7.42 -3.03 -4.31
C PRO A 67 -6.88 -4.45 -4.53
N SER A 68 -5.64 -4.61 -4.96
CA SER A 68 -5.02 -5.93 -5.09
C SER A 68 -4.88 -6.62 -3.74
N PHE A 69 -4.45 -5.90 -2.71
CA PHE A 69 -4.39 -6.42 -1.35
C PHE A 69 -5.77 -6.80 -0.82
N ILE A 70 -6.75 -5.90 -0.94
CA ILE A 70 -8.14 -6.12 -0.50
C ILE A 70 -8.69 -7.43 -1.07
N VAL A 71 -8.54 -7.63 -2.38
CA VAL A 71 -9.08 -8.81 -3.06
C VAL A 71 -8.29 -10.07 -2.71
N ASN A 72 -6.96 -10.03 -2.78
CA ASN A 72 -6.13 -11.22 -2.60
C ASN A 72 -6.18 -11.76 -1.17
N TYR A 73 -6.39 -10.90 -0.18
CA TYR A 73 -6.45 -11.28 1.23
C TYR A 73 -7.87 -11.29 1.81
N GLY A 74 -8.88 -10.98 0.99
CA GLY A 74 -10.28 -11.05 1.38
C GLY A 74 -10.68 -10.02 2.44
N VAL A 75 -10.03 -8.86 2.47
CA VAL A 75 -10.31 -7.80 3.45
C VAL A 75 -11.56 -7.04 3.06
N SER A 76 -12.55 -7.00 3.94
CA SER A 76 -13.84 -6.33 3.69
C SER A 76 -14.41 -5.73 4.95
N PRO A 77 -15.22 -4.65 4.85
CA PRO A 77 -15.93 -4.09 5.99
C PRO A 77 -16.83 -5.13 6.69
N HIS A 78 -16.79 -5.15 8.02
CA HIS A 78 -17.49 -6.15 8.83
C HIS A 78 -19.02 -6.13 8.67
N HIS A 79 -19.59 -4.98 8.36
CA HIS A 79 -21.03 -4.76 8.22
C HIS A 79 -21.54 -5.03 6.80
N LEU A 80 -20.67 -5.39 5.85
CA LEU A 80 -21.03 -5.67 4.47
C LEU A 80 -20.88 -7.14 4.11
N SER A 81 -21.56 -7.56 3.05
CA SER A 81 -21.30 -8.86 2.44
C SER A 81 -19.94 -8.88 1.77
N SER A 82 -18.97 -9.64 2.34
CA SER A 82 -17.62 -9.77 1.80
C SER A 82 -17.65 -10.21 0.33
N LYS A 83 -18.50 -11.16 -0.03
CA LYS A 83 -18.64 -11.64 -1.42
C LYS A 83 -19.00 -10.51 -2.39
N VAL A 84 -19.92 -9.63 -2.00
CA VAL A 84 -20.38 -8.52 -2.84
C VAL A 84 -19.30 -7.44 -2.91
N PHE A 85 -18.76 -7.03 -1.77
CA PHE A 85 -17.73 -5.99 -1.69
C PHE A 85 -16.48 -6.39 -2.49
N LEU A 86 -15.93 -7.58 -2.24
CA LEU A 86 -14.74 -8.07 -2.93
C LEU A 86 -14.99 -8.24 -4.44
N GLY A 87 -16.19 -8.72 -4.83
CA GLY A 87 -16.56 -8.83 -6.24
C GLY A 87 -16.58 -7.48 -6.97
N ILE A 88 -17.07 -6.43 -6.31
CA ILE A 88 -17.07 -5.06 -6.87
C ILE A 88 -15.64 -4.52 -7.00
N VAL A 89 -14.82 -4.67 -5.96
CA VAL A 89 -13.42 -4.20 -5.97
C VAL A 89 -12.61 -4.91 -7.05
N GLU A 90 -12.78 -6.23 -7.19
CA GLU A 90 -12.10 -7.02 -8.21
C GLU A 90 -12.55 -6.64 -9.62
N TRP A 91 -13.86 -6.45 -9.85
CA TRP A 91 -14.36 -5.98 -11.12
C TRP A 91 -13.80 -4.61 -11.51
N LEU A 92 -13.78 -3.65 -10.58
CA LEU A 92 -13.20 -2.32 -10.81
C LEU A 92 -11.71 -2.41 -11.13
N ARG A 93 -10.96 -3.22 -10.38
CA ARG A 93 -9.52 -3.42 -10.57
C ARG A 93 -9.20 -4.01 -11.94
N THR A 94 -9.88 -5.09 -12.30
CA THR A 94 -9.66 -5.80 -13.57
C THR A 94 -10.08 -4.93 -14.76
N THR A 95 -11.21 -4.24 -14.67
CA THR A 95 -11.68 -3.31 -15.72
C THR A 95 -10.68 -2.15 -15.91
N ARG A 96 -10.14 -1.60 -14.81
CA ARG A 96 -9.10 -0.56 -14.89
C ARG A 96 -7.83 -1.06 -15.56
N LEU A 97 -7.35 -2.25 -15.19
CA LEU A 97 -6.14 -2.84 -15.77
C LEU A 97 -6.33 -3.12 -17.26
N ASP A 98 -7.49 -3.65 -17.65
CA ASP A 98 -7.85 -3.86 -19.04
C ASP A 98 -7.90 -2.55 -19.83
N ALA A 99 -8.54 -1.51 -19.28
CA ALA A 99 -8.56 -0.19 -19.88
C ALA A 99 -7.15 0.39 -20.07
N LYS A 100 -6.27 0.22 -19.07
CA LYS A 100 -4.86 0.66 -19.14
C LYS A 100 -4.09 -0.07 -20.24
N HIS A 101 -4.22 -1.41 -20.32
CA HIS A 101 -3.54 -2.22 -21.32
C HIS A 101 -4.02 -1.91 -22.75
N ASN A 102 -5.29 -1.60 -22.92
CA ASN A 102 -5.88 -1.29 -24.23
C ASN A 102 -5.81 0.20 -24.59
N GLY A 103 -5.02 1.01 -23.87
CA GLY A 103 -4.82 2.44 -24.17
C GLY A 103 -6.03 3.33 -23.90
N ARG A 104 -7.08 2.83 -23.23
CA ARG A 104 -8.28 3.58 -22.84
C ARG A 104 -8.00 4.44 -21.59
N LYS A 105 -7.11 5.42 -21.77
CA LYS A 105 -6.55 6.22 -20.67
C LYS A 105 -7.64 6.91 -19.83
N LEU A 106 -8.60 7.57 -20.46
CA LEU A 106 -9.66 8.30 -19.76
C LEU A 106 -10.49 7.39 -18.85
N GLU A 107 -10.82 6.19 -19.32
CA GLU A 107 -11.54 5.18 -18.55
C GLU A 107 -10.69 4.65 -17.40
N ALA A 108 -9.42 4.35 -17.65
CA ALA A 108 -8.49 3.87 -16.62
C ALA A 108 -8.29 4.93 -15.51
N ASP A 109 -8.22 6.21 -15.86
CA ASP A 109 -8.07 7.32 -14.91
C ASP A 109 -9.36 7.53 -14.10
N ALA A 110 -10.53 7.45 -14.73
CA ALA A 110 -11.82 7.51 -14.03
C ALA A 110 -11.99 6.37 -13.04
N LEU A 111 -11.68 5.14 -13.44
CA LEU A 111 -11.73 3.96 -12.56
C LEU A 111 -10.71 4.06 -11.40
N LYS A 112 -9.54 4.66 -11.62
CA LYS A 112 -8.57 4.95 -10.55
C LYS A 112 -9.17 5.82 -9.47
N ILE A 113 -9.90 6.87 -9.86
CA ILE A 113 -10.57 7.77 -8.89
C ILE A 113 -11.61 7.01 -8.08
N VAL A 114 -12.44 6.18 -8.73
CA VAL A 114 -13.47 5.38 -8.05
C VAL A 114 -12.85 4.41 -7.04
N ILE A 115 -11.82 3.68 -7.42
CA ILE A 115 -11.12 2.73 -6.55
C ILE A 115 -10.49 3.44 -5.35
N ASN A 116 -9.81 4.57 -5.58
CA ASN A 116 -9.21 5.35 -4.51
C ASN A 116 -10.28 5.92 -3.56
N ARG A 117 -11.46 6.30 -4.08
CA ARG A 117 -12.58 6.74 -3.25
C ARG A 117 -13.12 5.63 -2.37
N ILE A 118 -13.22 4.39 -2.87
CA ILE A 118 -13.64 3.23 -2.05
C ILE A 118 -12.70 3.08 -0.86
N TYR A 119 -11.37 3.07 -1.09
CA TYR A 119 -10.39 2.96 -0.02
C TYR A 119 -10.48 4.15 0.96
N GLY A 120 -10.59 5.37 0.45
CA GLY A 120 -10.77 6.57 1.28
C GLY A 120 -12.04 6.51 2.14
N ALA A 121 -13.14 5.96 1.60
CA ALA A 121 -14.41 5.81 2.29
C ALA A 121 -14.33 4.87 3.50
N LEU A 122 -13.44 3.87 3.47
CA LEU A 122 -13.22 2.99 4.63
C LEU A 122 -12.70 3.75 5.86
N ASN A 123 -12.07 4.90 5.68
CA ASN A 123 -11.53 5.75 6.76
C ASN A 123 -12.39 6.99 7.03
N ASP A 124 -13.47 7.20 6.32
CA ASP A 124 -14.34 8.37 6.44
C ASP A 124 -15.55 8.04 7.33
N ALA A 125 -15.57 8.56 8.56
CA ALA A 125 -16.62 8.28 9.54
C ALA A 125 -18.04 8.70 9.10
N MET A 126 -18.16 9.49 8.04
CA MET A 126 -19.44 9.91 7.47
C MET A 126 -19.86 9.03 6.28
N ASP A 127 -19.02 8.09 5.85
CA ASP A 127 -19.30 7.21 4.72
C ASP A 127 -19.91 5.88 5.17
N TYR A 128 -20.78 5.31 4.33
CA TYR A 128 -21.39 4.00 4.61
C TYR A 128 -20.39 2.85 4.62
N LEU A 129 -19.26 3.02 3.93
CA LEU A 129 -18.17 2.02 3.91
C LEU A 129 -17.26 2.10 5.12
N TYR A 130 -17.48 3.04 6.05
CA TYR A 130 -16.59 3.29 7.17
C TYR A 130 -16.28 2.02 7.98
N ASP A 131 -15.03 1.64 7.98
CA ASP A 131 -14.48 0.54 8.79
C ASP A 131 -12.98 0.81 9.04
N PRO A 132 -12.64 1.46 10.15
CA PRO A 132 -11.25 1.80 10.45
C PRO A 132 -10.37 0.57 10.67
N GLU A 133 -10.91 -0.56 11.12
CA GLU A 133 -10.16 -1.81 11.26
C GLU A 133 -9.77 -2.36 9.88
N CYS A 134 -10.70 -2.36 8.94
CA CYS A 134 -10.44 -2.70 7.55
C CYS A 134 -9.34 -1.79 6.94
N THR A 135 -9.45 -0.46 7.14
CA THR A 135 -8.45 0.50 6.66
C THR A 135 -7.07 0.21 7.23
N TYR A 136 -6.97 0.03 8.55
CA TYR A 136 -5.67 -0.21 9.19
C TYR A 136 -5.09 -1.58 8.84
N THR A 137 -5.92 -2.61 8.69
CA THR A 137 -5.50 -3.91 8.20
C THR A 137 -4.83 -3.78 6.83
N VAL A 138 -5.46 -3.07 5.90
CA VAL A 138 -4.87 -2.85 4.57
C VAL A 138 -3.57 -2.06 4.66
N THR A 139 -3.59 -0.90 5.31
CA THR A 139 -2.43 0.02 5.33
C THR A 139 -1.20 -0.60 6.00
N ILE A 140 -1.39 -1.25 7.15
CA ILE A 140 -0.25 -1.81 7.90
C ILE A 140 0.36 -3.00 7.18
N ASN A 141 -0.47 -3.90 6.65
CA ASN A 141 0.07 -5.05 5.94
C ASN A 141 0.77 -4.66 4.64
N LEU A 142 0.27 -3.63 3.93
CA LEU A 142 0.97 -3.11 2.76
C LEU A 142 2.32 -2.48 3.12
N GLN A 143 2.42 -1.76 4.22
CA GLN A 143 3.70 -1.25 4.71
C GLN A 143 4.68 -2.39 5.07
N LEU A 144 4.19 -3.46 5.71
CA LEU A 144 5.03 -4.63 6.02
C LEU A 144 5.47 -5.37 4.75
N LEU A 145 4.60 -5.48 3.75
CA LEU A 145 4.97 -6.04 2.44
C LEU A 145 6.03 -5.19 1.75
N LEU A 146 5.92 -3.87 1.83
CA LEU A 146 6.92 -2.97 1.27
C LEU A 146 8.26 -3.06 2.02
N CYS A 147 8.26 -3.20 3.35
CA CYS A 147 9.47 -3.48 4.12
C CYS A 147 10.14 -4.79 3.67
N ASN A 148 9.36 -5.86 3.48
CA ASN A 148 9.86 -7.13 2.95
C ASN A 148 10.45 -6.99 1.54
N LEU A 149 9.83 -6.16 0.71
CA LEU A 149 10.32 -5.90 -0.65
C LEU A 149 11.64 -5.14 -0.61
N ILE A 150 11.77 -4.11 0.22
CA ILE A 150 13.00 -3.35 0.45
C ILE A 150 14.13 -4.31 0.88
N GLU A 151 13.90 -5.09 1.94
CA GLU A 151 14.88 -6.07 2.43
C GLU A 151 15.27 -7.07 1.35
N SER A 152 14.31 -7.54 0.55
CA SER A 152 14.59 -8.46 -0.54
C SER A 152 15.48 -7.85 -1.61
N PHE A 153 15.26 -6.59 -1.99
CA PHE A 153 16.15 -5.89 -2.94
C PHE A 153 17.54 -5.71 -2.37
N GLU A 154 17.66 -5.23 -1.13
CA GLU A 154 18.94 -5.00 -0.45
C GLU A 154 19.75 -6.31 -0.32
N LEU A 155 19.11 -7.42 0.08
CA LEU A 155 19.74 -8.74 0.19
C LEU A 155 20.20 -9.30 -1.19
N ASN A 156 19.61 -8.86 -2.28
CA ASN A 156 20.02 -9.23 -3.63
C ASN A 156 20.99 -8.23 -4.27
N GLY A 157 21.53 -7.28 -3.50
CA GLY A 157 22.57 -6.37 -3.91
C GLY A 157 22.09 -5.14 -4.69
N PHE A 158 20.81 -4.79 -4.55
CA PHE A 158 20.27 -3.54 -5.08
C PHE A 158 20.32 -2.45 -4.01
N ASP A 159 20.64 -1.23 -4.41
CA ASP A 159 20.55 -0.07 -3.55
C ASP A 159 19.14 0.52 -3.59
N VAL A 160 18.38 0.42 -2.50
CA VAL A 160 17.08 1.09 -2.39
C VAL A 160 17.31 2.56 -2.12
N LEU A 161 17.11 3.41 -3.12
CA LEU A 161 17.39 4.85 -3.07
C LEU A 161 16.27 5.66 -2.42
N SER A 162 15.02 5.25 -2.62
CA SER A 162 13.84 5.86 -2.02
C SER A 162 12.69 4.87 -1.93
N ALA A 163 11.79 5.07 -0.97
CA ALA A 163 10.55 4.31 -0.84
C ALA A 163 9.39 5.24 -0.51
N ASN A 164 8.27 5.08 -1.22
CA ASN A 164 7.11 5.94 -1.05
C ASN A 164 5.81 5.16 -1.29
N THR A 165 5.12 4.82 -0.23
CA THR A 165 3.76 4.22 -0.17
C THR A 165 3.57 2.94 -0.96
N ASP A 166 3.79 2.93 -2.27
CA ASP A 166 3.53 1.85 -3.22
C ASP A 166 4.64 1.61 -4.23
N GLY A 167 5.71 2.41 -4.19
CA GLY A 167 6.85 2.34 -5.10
C GLY A 167 8.20 2.44 -4.40
N LEU A 168 9.22 1.97 -5.10
CA LEU A 168 10.62 2.07 -4.71
C LEU A 168 11.41 2.72 -5.86
N LEU A 169 12.46 3.44 -5.53
CA LEU A 169 13.53 3.81 -6.46
C LEU A 169 14.76 2.98 -6.10
N ILE A 170 15.26 2.23 -7.05
CA ILE A 170 16.41 1.34 -6.90
C ILE A 170 17.45 1.58 -7.99
#